data_a7556a0591055e62666d98eb19a69645
#
_entry.id   a7556a0591055e62666d98eb19a69645
#
_cell.length_a   1.000
_cell.length_b   1.000
_cell.length_c   1.000
_cell.angle_alpha   90.00
_cell.angle_beta   90.00
_cell.angle_gamma   90.00
#
_symmetry.space_group_name_H-M   'P 1'
#
loop_
_entity.id
_entity.type
_entity.pdbx_description
1 polymer ?
#
loop_
_entity_poly.entity_id
_entity_poly.type
_entity_poly.pdbx_seq_one_letter_code
_entity_poly.pdbx_strand_id
1 'polypeptide(L)'
;MDRSIYTALNSMNILRDNKSVTAQNLANVNVTGFQKDIQINFESVYLDRDKGIDPRVMALQDIGGFDSTPGPTQPTGVPLDLAIDGNGYFVIKPVNGKLALSRRGDFTVSADGTLRDGTGSQPLSVDLEPSTRTPHRKIFVSGDG
;
A
#
# COMPACT_ATOMS: atom_id res chain seq x y z
N MET A 1 -5.38 39.56 -12.89
CA MET A 1 -4.21 39.08 -12.14
C MET A 1 -4.56 38.05 -11.04
N ASP A 2 -5.71 38.15 -10.38
CA ASP A 2 -6.04 37.25 -9.27
C ASP A 2 -6.26 35.79 -9.64
N ARG A 3 -6.62 35.46 -10.87
CA ARG A 3 -6.93 34.07 -11.26
C ARG A 3 -5.68 33.17 -11.42
N SER A 4 -4.57 33.74 -11.85
CA SER A 4 -3.30 33.01 -12.00
C SER A 4 -2.71 32.62 -10.65
N ILE A 5 -2.98 33.40 -9.60
CA ILE A 5 -2.52 33.13 -8.23
C ILE A 5 -3.16 31.85 -7.70
N TYR A 6 -4.47 31.67 -7.90
CA TYR A 6 -5.17 30.46 -7.45
C TYR A 6 -4.70 29.19 -8.19
N THR A 7 -4.45 29.30 -9.50
CA THR A 7 -3.90 28.17 -10.27
C THR A 7 -2.48 27.84 -9.80
N ALA A 8 -1.64 28.84 -9.58
CA ALA A 8 -0.31 28.63 -9.05
C ALA A 8 -0.33 28.02 -7.64
N LEU A 9 -1.22 28.50 -6.76
CA LEU A 9 -1.39 27.95 -5.42
C LEU A 9 -1.82 26.48 -5.44
N ASN A 10 -2.78 26.15 -6.31
CA ASN A 10 -3.23 24.77 -6.47
C ASN A 10 -2.09 23.85 -6.97
N SER A 11 -1.32 24.30 -7.97
CA SER A 11 -0.17 23.57 -8.47
C SER A 11 0.90 23.36 -7.38
N MET A 12 1.13 24.35 -6.54
CA MET A 12 2.06 24.23 -5.40
C MET A 12 1.56 23.22 -4.36
N ASN A 13 0.27 23.18 -4.08
CA ASN A 13 -0.29 22.18 -3.16
C ASN A 13 -0.11 20.76 -3.72
N ILE A 14 -0.40 20.53 -4.99
CA ILE A 14 -0.21 19.22 -5.64
C ILE A 14 1.27 18.81 -5.61
N LEU A 15 2.19 19.73 -5.89
CA LEU A 15 3.63 19.45 -5.80
C LEU A 15 4.06 19.09 -4.37
N ARG A 16 3.48 19.74 -3.36
CA ARG A 16 3.73 19.43 -1.96
C ARG A 16 3.23 18.03 -1.61
N ASP A 17 2.03 17.66 -2.07
CA ASP A 17 1.45 16.36 -1.83
C ASP A 17 2.28 15.26 -2.53
N ASN A 18 2.68 15.46 -3.79
CA ASN A 18 3.57 14.55 -4.51
C ASN A 18 4.93 14.39 -3.82
N LYS A 19 5.47 15.47 -3.24
CA LYS A 19 6.70 15.40 -2.45
C LYS A 19 6.50 14.52 -1.20
N SER A 20 5.35 14.63 -0.54
CA SER A 20 5.01 13.78 0.61
C SER A 20 4.92 12.31 0.21
N VAL A 21 4.22 11.99 -0.88
CA VAL A 21 4.13 10.63 -1.44
C VAL A 21 5.52 10.07 -1.77
N THR A 22 6.35 10.87 -2.43
CA THR A 22 7.73 10.46 -2.76
C THR A 22 8.56 10.17 -1.50
N ALA A 23 8.46 11.03 -0.50
CA ALA A 23 9.16 10.85 0.77
C ALA A 23 8.69 9.60 1.51
N GLN A 24 7.39 9.33 1.52
CA GLN A 24 6.80 8.12 2.10
C GLN A 24 7.26 6.86 1.37
N ASN A 25 7.23 6.86 0.03
CA ASN A 25 7.72 5.75 -0.79
C ASN A 25 9.21 5.48 -0.52
N LEU A 26 10.02 6.53 -0.45
CA LEU A 26 11.45 6.41 -0.15
C LEU A 26 11.70 5.88 1.26
N ALA A 27 10.96 6.35 2.26
CA ALA A 27 11.10 5.90 3.63
C ALA A 27 10.75 4.40 3.79
N ASN A 28 9.86 3.88 2.96
CA ASN A 28 9.38 2.51 3.05
C ASN A 28 9.98 1.57 1.98
N VAL A 29 10.96 2.02 1.17
CA VAL A 29 11.53 1.24 0.07
C VAL A 29 12.10 -0.11 0.51
N ASN A 30 12.59 -0.22 1.76
CA ASN A 30 13.14 -1.45 2.33
C ASN A 30 12.13 -2.25 3.16
N VAL A 31 10.87 -1.83 3.23
CA VAL A 31 9.83 -2.54 3.99
C VAL A 31 9.31 -3.69 3.15
N THR A 32 9.34 -4.89 3.71
CA THR A 32 8.84 -6.11 3.06
C THR A 32 7.37 -5.99 2.72
N GLY A 33 7.01 -6.28 1.46
CA GLY A 33 5.62 -6.20 0.99
C GLY A 33 5.06 -4.78 0.84
N PHE A 34 5.91 -3.76 0.92
CA PHE A 34 5.48 -2.38 0.67
C PHE A 34 5.06 -2.20 -0.79
N GLN A 35 3.91 -1.58 -0.99
CA GLN A 35 3.42 -1.13 -2.30
C GLN A 35 3.46 0.38 -2.34
N LYS A 36 4.12 0.91 -3.37
CA LYS A 36 4.31 2.36 -3.48
C LYS A 36 3.00 3.06 -3.82
N ASP A 37 2.78 4.20 -3.21
CA ASP A 37 1.70 5.11 -3.57
C ASP A 37 2.00 5.77 -4.92
N ILE A 38 0.97 5.87 -5.77
CA ILE A 38 1.05 6.53 -7.07
C ILE A 38 0.95 8.05 -6.85
N GLN A 39 1.83 8.78 -7.52
CA GLN A 39 1.80 10.24 -7.50
C GLN A 39 0.51 10.76 -8.13
N ILE A 40 0.01 11.85 -7.56
CA ILE A 40 -1.14 12.55 -8.09
C ILE A 40 -0.71 13.30 -9.35
N ASN A 41 -1.28 12.90 -10.48
CA ASN A 41 -1.10 13.66 -11.71
C ASN A 41 -2.12 14.80 -11.76
N PHE A 42 -1.69 15.93 -12.27
CA PHE A 42 -2.61 17.03 -12.57
C PHE A 42 -2.64 17.23 -14.08
N GLU A 43 -3.81 17.35 -14.60
CA GLU A 43 -4.05 17.68 -16.00
C GLU A 43 -4.64 19.07 -16.08
N SER A 44 -4.12 19.90 -17.00
CA SER A 44 -4.67 21.19 -17.29
C SER A 44 -5.79 21.02 -18.30
N VAL A 45 -7.03 21.17 -17.89
CA VAL A 45 -8.18 21.13 -18.79
C VAL A 45 -8.48 22.54 -19.30
N TYR A 46 -8.36 22.73 -20.61
CA TYR A 46 -8.90 23.90 -21.29
C TYR A 46 -10.40 23.73 -21.48
N LEU A 47 -11.18 24.53 -20.81
CA LEU A 47 -12.61 24.62 -21.09
C LEU A 47 -12.80 25.50 -22.32
N ASP A 48 -13.42 24.91 -23.35
CA ASP A 48 -13.55 25.46 -24.68
C ASP A 48 -14.31 26.77 -24.74
N ARG A 49 -13.96 27.61 -25.72
CA ARG A 49 -14.22 29.03 -25.84
C ARG A 49 -15.62 29.40 -26.36
N ASP A 50 -16.45 28.43 -26.73
CA ASP A 50 -17.68 28.70 -27.51
C ASP A 50 -18.83 29.35 -26.75
N LYS A 51 -18.67 29.67 -25.47
CA LYS A 51 -19.72 30.31 -24.63
C LYS A 51 -19.29 31.53 -23.85
N GLY A 52 -18.31 32.29 -24.34
CA GLY A 52 -18.04 33.66 -23.82
C GLY A 52 -17.46 33.73 -22.40
N ILE A 53 -16.99 32.62 -21.84
CA ILE A 53 -16.31 32.56 -20.54
C ILE A 53 -14.83 32.32 -20.80
N ASP A 54 -13.95 33.16 -20.22
CA ASP A 54 -12.51 33.00 -20.31
C ASP A 54 -12.09 31.57 -19.97
N PRO A 55 -11.19 30.94 -20.75
CA PRO A 55 -10.73 29.58 -20.50
C PRO A 55 -10.15 29.46 -19.08
N ARG A 56 -10.78 28.63 -18.26
CA ARG A 56 -10.28 28.34 -16.92
C ARG A 56 -9.39 27.10 -17.02
N VAL A 57 -8.14 27.27 -16.73
CA VAL A 57 -7.24 26.14 -16.48
C VAL A 57 -7.55 25.63 -15.07
N MET A 58 -8.23 24.52 -14.98
CA MET A 58 -8.45 23.81 -13.71
C MET A 58 -7.42 22.68 -13.62
N ALA A 59 -6.68 22.63 -12.53
CA ALA A 59 -5.92 21.43 -12.20
C ALA A 59 -6.91 20.40 -11.65
N LEU A 60 -7.13 19.32 -12.39
CA LEU A 60 -7.84 18.14 -11.90
C LEU A 60 -6.85 17.27 -11.14
N GLN A 61 -7.18 16.99 -9.91
CA GLN A 61 -6.46 16.03 -9.08
C GLN A 61 -7.01 14.64 -9.37
N ASP A 62 -6.22 13.77 -9.96
CA ASP A 62 -6.54 12.35 -10.01
C ASP A 62 -6.32 11.75 -8.63
N ILE A 63 -7.27 10.93 -8.19
CA ILE A 63 -7.19 10.30 -6.86
C ILE A 63 -6.05 9.29 -6.94
N GLY A 64 -5.01 9.52 -6.15
CA GLY A 64 -3.89 8.60 -6.04
C GLY A 64 -4.35 7.19 -5.63
N GLY A 65 -3.70 6.20 -6.18
CA GLY A 65 -3.84 4.80 -5.82
C GLY A 65 -2.51 4.24 -5.34
N PHE A 66 -2.45 2.95 -5.16
CA PHE A 66 -1.19 2.24 -4.94
C PHE A 66 -0.86 1.36 -6.16
N ASP A 67 0.42 1.16 -6.40
CA ASP A 67 0.90 0.27 -7.45
C ASP A 67 0.87 -1.17 -6.93
N SER A 68 -0.01 -1.98 -7.49
CA SER A 68 -0.17 -3.39 -7.13
C SER A 68 0.80 -4.32 -7.85
N THR A 69 1.68 -3.79 -8.69
CA THR A 69 2.66 -4.61 -9.44
C THR A 69 3.55 -5.38 -8.47
N PRO A 70 3.67 -6.72 -8.60
CA PRO A 70 4.54 -7.51 -7.75
C PRO A 70 5.99 -7.08 -7.89
N GLY A 71 6.67 -6.89 -6.76
CA GLY A 71 8.12 -6.68 -6.73
C GLY A 71 8.90 -8.00 -6.89
N PRO A 72 10.22 -7.94 -7.08
CA PRO A 72 11.06 -9.11 -7.12
C PRO A 72 11.06 -9.83 -5.76
N THR A 73 10.86 -11.14 -5.76
CA THR A 73 10.98 -11.98 -4.56
C THR A 73 12.44 -12.33 -4.31
N GLN A 74 12.88 -12.27 -3.06
CA GLN A 74 14.23 -12.66 -2.65
C GLN A 74 14.14 -13.81 -1.64
N PRO A 75 14.87 -14.93 -1.87
CA PRO A 75 14.92 -16.01 -0.92
C PRO A 75 15.69 -15.57 0.33
N THR A 76 15.03 -15.59 1.48
CA THR A 76 15.62 -15.22 2.78
C THR A 76 16.20 -16.43 3.52
N GLY A 77 15.80 -17.65 3.16
CA GLY A 77 16.17 -18.89 3.87
C GLY A 77 15.44 -19.06 5.19
N VAL A 78 14.51 -18.19 5.55
CA VAL A 78 13.68 -18.29 6.76
C VAL A 78 12.38 -19.01 6.42
N PRO A 79 12.04 -20.13 7.07
CA PRO A 79 10.87 -20.95 6.70
C PRO A 79 9.53 -20.28 6.87
N LEU A 80 9.46 -19.18 7.64
CA LEU A 80 8.23 -18.42 7.91
C LEU A 80 8.14 -17.13 7.13
N ASP A 81 9.12 -16.83 6.29
CA ASP A 81 9.04 -15.72 5.35
C ASP A 81 8.28 -16.20 4.11
N LEU A 82 7.09 -15.66 3.93
CA LEU A 82 6.18 -16.02 2.86
C LEU A 82 6.05 -14.87 1.87
N ALA A 83 6.13 -15.19 0.59
CA ALA A 83 5.86 -14.24 -0.48
C ALA A 83 4.69 -14.74 -1.33
N ILE A 84 3.75 -13.85 -1.63
CA ILE A 84 2.64 -14.17 -2.54
C ILE A 84 3.12 -13.94 -3.97
N ASP A 85 3.04 -14.98 -4.79
CA ASP A 85 3.28 -14.88 -6.22
C ASP A 85 1.98 -14.47 -6.93
N GLY A 86 2.05 -13.37 -7.69
CA GLY A 86 0.89 -12.81 -8.37
C GLY A 86 0.06 -11.83 -7.53
N ASN A 87 -1.24 -11.75 -7.84
CA ASN A 87 -2.18 -10.81 -7.22
C ASN A 87 -2.85 -11.46 -6.00
N GLY A 88 -2.50 -11.04 -4.81
CA GLY A 88 -3.09 -11.56 -3.60
C GLY A 88 -2.65 -10.79 -2.36
N TYR A 89 -3.32 -11.03 -1.24
CA TYR A 89 -3.02 -10.41 0.04
C TYR A 89 -3.25 -11.41 1.17
N PHE A 90 -2.43 -11.35 2.20
CA PHE A 90 -2.73 -11.97 3.47
C PHE A 90 -3.83 -11.20 4.18
N VAL A 91 -4.81 -11.90 4.70
CA VAL A 91 -5.78 -11.31 5.63
C VAL A 91 -5.14 -11.28 7.00
N ILE A 92 -5.03 -10.10 7.57
CA ILE A 92 -4.41 -9.91 8.88
C ILE A 92 -5.38 -9.23 9.83
N LYS A 93 -5.19 -9.50 11.12
CA LYS A 93 -5.88 -8.83 12.22
C LYS A 93 -4.88 -8.00 13.02
N PRO A 94 -4.80 -6.69 12.78
CA PRO A 94 -3.98 -5.78 13.55
C PRO A 94 -4.45 -5.67 15.00
N VAL A 95 -3.61 -5.09 15.85
CA VAL A 95 -3.90 -4.89 17.28
C VAL A 95 -5.19 -4.07 17.50
N ASN A 96 -5.56 -3.20 16.57
CA ASN A 96 -6.82 -2.42 16.61
C ASN A 96 -8.08 -3.25 16.33
N GLY A 97 -7.94 -4.53 15.99
CA GLY A 97 -9.02 -5.50 15.82
C GLY A 97 -9.78 -5.44 14.49
N LYS A 98 -9.54 -4.46 13.62
CA LYS A 98 -10.17 -4.39 12.29
C LYS A 98 -9.40 -5.26 11.31
N LEU A 99 -10.11 -6.03 10.47
CA LEU A 99 -9.48 -6.81 9.41
C LEU A 99 -8.80 -5.88 8.40
N ALA A 100 -7.62 -6.28 7.97
CA ALA A 100 -6.85 -5.57 6.96
C ALA A 100 -6.20 -6.57 5.99
N LEU A 101 -5.81 -6.07 4.82
CA LEU A 101 -5.06 -6.80 3.83
C LEU A 101 -3.60 -6.36 3.87
N SER A 102 -2.68 -7.32 3.76
CA SER A 102 -1.24 -7.05 3.76
C SER A 102 -0.52 -7.94 2.77
N ARG A 103 0.55 -7.45 2.17
CA ARG A 103 1.51 -8.29 1.42
C ARG A 103 2.76 -8.61 2.23
N ARG A 104 2.81 -8.16 3.46
CA ARG A 104 3.92 -8.44 4.36
C ARG A 104 3.89 -9.89 4.79
N GLY A 105 4.97 -10.62 4.60
CA GLY A 105 5.06 -12.05 4.85
C GLY A 105 6.20 -12.45 5.80
N ASP A 106 6.79 -11.51 6.53
CA ASP A 106 7.82 -11.76 7.55
C ASP A 106 7.17 -12.22 8.87
N PHE A 107 6.72 -13.46 8.88
CA PHE A 107 6.02 -14.00 10.05
C PHE A 107 6.98 -14.59 11.07
N THR A 108 6.66 -14.37 12.35
CA THR A 108 7.37 -14.95 13.49
C THR A 108 6.37 -15.61 14.43
N VAL A 109 6.83 -16.61 15.17
CA VAL A 109 6.02 -17.27 16.21
C VAL A 109 6.22 -16.53 17.52
N SER A 110 5.16 -15.97 18.05
CA SER A 110 5.15 -15.31 19.36
C SER A 110 5.24 -16.33 20.51
N ALA A 111 5.51 -15.87 21.73
CA ALA A 111 5.60 -16.73 22.91
C ALA A 111 4.30 -17.49 23.24
N ASP A 112 3.16 -16.97 22.80
CA ASP A 112 1.84 -17.58 22.91
C ASP A 112 1.56 -18.62 21.81
N GLY A 113 2.52 -18.88 20.92
CA GLY A 113 2.37 -19.83 19.80
C GLY A 113 1.60 -19.25 18.60
N THR A 114 1.18 -18.00 18.62
CA THR A 114 0.52 -17.35 17.47
C THR A 114 1.54 -16.85 16.47
N LEU A 115 1.18 -16.89 15.18
CA LEU A 115 1.96 -16.22 14.13
C LEU A 115 1.66 -14.71 14.18
N ARG A 116 2.72 -13.93 14.05
CA ARG A 116 2.63 -12.46 13.95
C ARG A 116 3.60 -11.96 12.90
N ASP A 117 3.21 -10.90 12.21
CA ASP A 117 4.12 -10.17 11.34
C ASP A 117 5.01 -9.20 12.15
N GLY A 118 5.97 -8.55 11.51
CA GLY A 118 6.84 -7.58 12.18
C GLY A 118 6.12 -6.33 12.71
N THR A 119 4.83 -6.14 12.44
CA THR A 119 3.98 -5.09 13.04
C THR A 119 3.19 -5.60 14.25
N GLY A 120 3.27 -6.89 14.56
CA GLY A 120 2.51 -7.54 15.62
C GLY A 120 1.10 -7.98 15.21
N SER A 121 0.74 -7.83 13.92
CA SER A 121 -0.56 -8.26 13.40
C SER A 121 -0.59 -9.78 13.22
N GLN A 122 -1.76 -10.39 13.40
CA GLN A 122 -1.96 -11.82 13.27
C GLN A 122 -2.48 -12.17 11.87
N PRO A 123 -1.80 -13.04 11.10
CA PRO A 123 -2.38 -13.59 9.88
C PRO A 123 -3.53 -14.53 10.22
N LEU A 124 -4.57 -14.50 9.41
CA LEU A 124 -5.74 -15.34 9.54
C LEU A 124 -5.73 -16.42 8.47
N SER A 125 -6.30 -17.58 8.80
CA SER A 125 -6.56 -18.66 7.85
C SER A 125 -7.74 -18.32 6.94
N VAL A 126 -8.06 -19.18 5.98
CA VAL A 126 -9.23 -19.07 5.11
C VAL A 126 -10.53 -18.96 5.91
N ASP A 127 -10.61 -19.59 7.07
CA ASP A 127 -11.77 -19.54 7.98
C ASP A 127 -11.78 -18.30 8.88
N LEU A 128 -10.89 -17.33 8.64
CA LEU A 128 -10.70 -16.13 9.46
C LEU A 128 -10.33 -16.42 10.93
N GLU A 129 -9.75 -17.58 11.17
CA GLU A 129 -9.23 -17.97 12.47
C GLU A 129 -7.75 -17.58 12.58
N PRO A 130 -7.27 -17.17 13.76
CA PRO A 130 -5.86 -16.85 13.98
C PRO A 130 -4.96 -18.05 13.66
N SER A 131 -3.96 -17.84 12.82
CA SER A 131 -2.98 -18.88 12.53
C SER A 131 -2.12 -19.12 13.77
N THR A 132 -2.26 -20.31 14.38
CA THR A 132 -1.53 -20.71 15.58
C THR A 132 -0.66 -21.91 15.29
N ARG A 133 0.56 -21.91 15.85
CA ARG A 133 1.43 -23.08 15.85
C ARG A 133 1.13 -23.93 17.09
N THR A 134 0.69 -25.16 16.90
CA THR A 134 0.72 -26.15 17.99
C THR A 134 2.18 -26.55 18.28
N PRO A 135 2.59 -26.69 19.55
CA PRO A 135 4.01 -26.85 19.94
C PRO A 135 4.74 -28.07 19.34
N HIS A 136 4.03 -28.97 18.68
CA HIS A 136 4.60 -30.20 18.12
C HIS A 136 4.41 -30.38 16.60
N ARG A 137 3.90 -29.38 15.86
CA ARG A 137 3.72 -29.48 14.41
C ARG A 137 4.62 -28.49 13.66
N LYS A 138 5.32 -29.01 12.66
CA LYS A 138 5.96 -28.14 11.64
C LYS A 138 4.85 -27.46 10.86
N ILE A 139 5.01 -26.18 10.62
CA ILE A 139 4.14 -25.43 9.72
C ILE A 139 4.54 -25.80 8.29
N PHE A 140 3.61 -26.32 7.53
CA PHE A 140 3.75 -26.49 6.08
C PHE A 140 2.92 -25.43 5.40
N VAL A 141 3.53 -24.71 4.48
CA VAL A 141 2.85 -23.78 3.60
C VAL A 141 2.60 -24.53 2.30
N SER A 142 1.34 -24.69 1.94
CA SER A 142 0.96 -25.20 0.63
C SER A 142 1.19 -24.13 -0.42
N GLY A 143 1.63 -24.53 -1.64
CA GLY A 143 1.77 -23.61 -2.75
C GLY A 143 0.45 -23.05 -3.30
N ASP A 144 -0.67 -23.58 -2.83
CA ASP A 144 -2.01 -23.19 -3.27
C ASP A 144 -2.73 -22.24 -2.29
N GLY A 145 -2.05 -21.79 -1.25
CA GLY A 145 -2.56 -20.85 -0.22
C GLY A 145 -3.14 -21.54 1.00
#